data_a56fe72f77a08c057f804ba64aed6717
#
_entry.id   a56fe72f77a08c057f804ba64aed6717
#
_cell.length_a   1.000
_cell.length_b   1.000
_cell.length_c   1.000
_cell.angle_alpha   90.00
_cell.angle_beta   90.00
_cell.angle_gamma   90.00
#
_symmetry.space_group_name_H-M   'P 1'
#
loop_
_entity.id
_entity.type
_entity.pdbx_description
1 polymer ?
#
loop_
_entity_poly.entity_id
_entity_poly.type
_entity_poly.pdbx_seq_one_letter_code
_entity_poly.pdbx_strand_id
1 'polypeptide(L)'
;MAAVVQTSHGKVRGTARDGVTAFLGIPYAAPPFGANRFRAPRPPEPWDGVRDAVEYGPTAPKPGYPRVFAALLPDPAIPGDDCLNLNVWTPRLPEGAGRDEAGLPVMVWIHGGAFRNGSGAVPVYSGHTFARDGVVCVTLNYRLGVEGFAHLPGAPPNRGLLDQIAALEWVRDNIAAFGGDPARVTVFGESAGAMSVTTLLSLDLGLFHRAVAQSGAGGIAQDPADALLVTKEMAARLGVEPTAGAFAALDPAAIVPVQNAVAAEVAALPDPGRWGATTAAGGMALTPVLDGDLIGRRPEDAIAAGAGRDVDLLIGYTTEEFRLFLMPTGIAAGLDDELVGAVAAGMGVPPGLPAAYRAHHPDMASGELLAAIITDSLFRIPAHRAAAGHADSGGRTWMYEFAWRSPNHDLGACHALELGFVFDNLTAEEEGLTGPNPPQALADRMHRAWTRFAVTGDPGWDRFDPSSRAVMVFDAPGDEVVHDPHGRDRELWD
;
A
#
# COMPACT_ATOMS: atom_id res chain seq x y z
N MET A 1 -22.41 22.78 8.81
CA MET A 1 -23.35 23.02 7.69
C MET A 1 -23.08 21.99 6.61
N ALA A 2 -24.08 21.50 5.88
CA ALA A 2 -23.89 20.55 4.81
C ALA A 2 -23.29 21.27 3.57
N ALA A 3 -22.16 20.82 3.09
CA ALA A 3 -21.52 21.33 1.89
C ALA A 3 -21.92 20.48 0.68
N VAL A 4 -22.22 21.09 -0.46
CA VAL A 4 -22.58 20.38 -1.69
C VAL A 4 -21.58 20.73 -2.80
N VAL A 5 -21.03 19.71 -3.43
CA VAL A 5 -20.05 19.83 -4.52
C VAL A 5 -20.61 19.14 -5.78
N GLN A 6 -20.36 19.75 -6.96
CA GLN A 6 -20.67 19.15 -8.25
C GLN A 6 -19.48 18.34 -8.74
N THR A 7 -19.67 17.04 -8.98
CA THR A 7 -18.72 16.17 -9.68
C THR A 7 -19.14 15.97 -11.14
N SER A 8 -18.31 15.33 -11.94
CA SER A 8 -18.61 14.97 -13.31
C SER A 8 -19.85 14.07 -13.48
N HIS A 9 -20.27 13.36 -12.42
CA HIS A 9 -21.39 12.41 -12.49
C HIS A 9 -22.64 12.84 -11.70
N GLY A 10 -22.55 13.87 -10.85
CA GLY A 10 -23.67 14.37 -10.07
C GLY A 10 -23.21 15.16 -8.85
N LYS A 11 -24.14 15.65 -8.06
CA LYS A 11 -23.84 16.41 -6.83
C LYS A 11 -23.68 15.48 -5.65
N VAL A 12 -22.69 15.78 -4.78
CA VAL A 12 -22.47 15.09 -3.52
C VAL A 12 -22.56 16.05 -2.34
N ARG A 13 -23.11 15.59 -1.21
CA ARG A 13 -23.22 16.34 0.03
C ARG A 13 -22.30 15.76 1.08
N GLY A 14 -21.40 16.56 1.64
CA GLY A 14 -20.49 16.20 2.72
C GLY A 14 -20.87 16.81 4.06
N THR A 15 -20.10 16.45 5.08
CA THR A 15 -20.25 16.92 6.47
C THR A 15 -19.05 17.77 6.86
N ALA A 16 -19.30 18.99 7.39
CA ALA A 16 -18.25 19.85 7.91
C ALA A 16 -18.13 19.71 9.43
N ARG A 17 -16.92 19.46 9.90
CA ARG A 17 -16.56 19.37 11.31
C ARG A 17 -15.16 19.95 11.54
N ASP A 18 -14.99 20.77 12.58
CA ASP A 18 -13.71 21.32 13.05
C ASP A 18 -12.88 21.99 11.92
N GLY A 19 -13.55 22.73 11.01
CA GLY A 19 -12.91 23.42 9.90
C GLY A 19 -12.61 22.54 8.69
N VAL A 20 -12.87 21.25 8.73
CA VAL A 20 -12.68 20.29 7.64
C VAL A 20 -14.04 19.80 7.13
N THR A 21 -14.16 19.72 5.81
CA THR A 21 -15.33 19.08 5.17
C THR A 21 -14.93 17.71 4.65
N ALA A 22 -15.66 16.68 5.06
CA ALA A 22 -15.49 15.31 4.60
C ALA A 22 -16.62 14.90 3.65
N PHE A 23 -16.27 14.24 2.56
CA PHE A 23 -17.17 13.58 1.63
C PHE A 23 -16.75 12.10 1.57
N LEU A 24 -17.62 11.21 2.01
CA LEU A 24 -17.30 9.79 2.18
C LEU A 24 -18.15 8.92 1.25
N GLY A 25 -17.53 7.88 0.66
CA GLY A 25 -18.23 6.91 -0.17
C GLY A 25 -18.67 7.45 -1.54
N ILE A 26 -17.88 8.34 -2.17
CA ILE A 26 -18.15 8.84 -3.53
C ILE A 26 -17.79 7.76 -4.54
N PRO A 27 -18.68 7.29 -5.42
CA PRO A 27 -18.32 6.33 -6.46
C PRO A 27 -17.43 7.00 -7.52
N TYR A 28 -16.30 6.37 -7.81
CA TYR A 28 -15.43 6.76 -8.93
C TYR A 28 -15.58 5.84 -10.14
N ALA A 29 -16.14 4.65 -9.94
CA ALA A 29 -16.47 3.68 -10.98
C ALA A 29 -17.79 2.97 -10.66
N ALA A 30 -18.39 2.34 -11.66
CA ALA A 30 -19.58 1.52 -11.51
C ALA A 30 -19.29 0.27 -10.65
N PRO A 31 -20.30 -0.29 -9.93
CA PRO A 31 -20.14 -1.51 -9.16
C PRO A 31 -19.49 -2.63 -9.99
N PRO A 32 -18.40 -3.27 -9.49
CA PRO A 32 -17.60 -4.24 -10.26
C PRO A 32 -18.20 -5.66 -10.24
N PHE A 33 -19.50 -5.79 -10.00
CA PHE A 33 -20.23 -7.07 -9.93
C PHE A 33 -21.26 -7.20 -11.05
N GLY A 34 -21.97 -8.31 -11.08
CA GLY A 34 -22.95 -8.61 -12.13
C GLY A 34 -22.30 -8.59 -13.52
N ALA A 35 -22.85 -7.78 -14.42
CA ALA A 35 -22.33 -7.64 -15.80
C ALA A 35 -20.92 -7.04 -15.90
N ASN A 36 -20.44 -6.36 -14.85
CA ASN A 36 -19.12 -5.74 -14.78
C ASN A 36 -18.06 -6.64 -14.12
N ARG A 37 -18.48 -7.81 -13.59
CA ARG A 37 -17.55 -8.66 -12.85
C ARG A 37 -16.39 -9.13 -13.73
N PHE A 38 -15.18 -9.06 -13.17
CA PHE A 38 -13.89 -9.36 -13.84
C PHE A 38 -13.60 -8.53 -15.10
N ARG A 39 -14.25 -7.38 -15.27
CA ARG A 39 -13.95 -6.43 -16.34
C ARG A 39 -13.11 -5.27 -15.83
N ALA A 40 -12.52 -4.50 -16.75
CA ALA A 40 -11.96 -3.19 -16.44
C ALA A 40 -13.02 -2.28 -15.81
N PRO A 41 -12.63 -1.33 -14.90
CA PRO A 41 -13.58 -0.39 -14.31
C PRO A 41 -14.25 0.46 -15.40
N ARG A 42 -15.48 0.89 -15.14
CA ARG A 42 -16.26 1.77 -16.00
C ARG A 42 -16.72 2.98 -15.20
N PRO A 43 -16.91 4.14 -15.82
CA PRO A 43 -17.47 5.30 -15.13
C PRO A 43 -18.80 4.94 -14.45
N PRO A 44 -19.10 5.54 -13.27
CA PRO A 44 -20.38 5.35 -12.62
C PRO A 44 -21.50 5.98 -13.47
N GLU A 45 -22.72 5.47 -13.33
CA GLU A 45 -23.89 6.10 -13.95
C GLU A 45 -24.10 7.50 -13.33
N PRO A 46 -24.32 8.53 -14.15
CA PRO A 46 -24.69 9.86 -13.65
C PRO A 46 -25.97 9.81 -12.83
N TRP A 47 -26.05 10.65 -11.80
CA TRP A 47 -27.26 10.76 -10.96
C TRP A 47 -27.80 12.18 -10.92
N ASP A 48 -29.14 12.26 -10.81
CA ASP A 48 -29.84 13.50 -10.58
C ASP A 48 -29.93 13.83 -9.07
N GLY A 49 -30.08 15.12 -8.75
CA GLY A 49 -30.21 15.57 -7.37
C GLY A 49 -28.90 15.59 -6.61
N VAL A 50 -28.96 15.38 -5.30
CA VAL A 50 -27.80 15.40 -4.40
C VAL A 50 -27.70 14.06 -3.69
N ARG A 51 -26.59 13.35 -3.88
CA ARG A 51 -26.25 12.11 -3.17
C ARG A 51 -25.55 12.46 -1.85
N ASP A 52 -25.98 11.83 -0.77
CA ASP A 52 -25.29 11.96 0.51
C ASP A 52 -23.98 11.19 0.48
N ALA A 53 -22.90 11.88 0.85
CA ALA A 53 -21.54 11.36 0.99
C ALA A 53 -21.06 11.64 2.43
N VAL A 54 -21.78 11.09 3.41
CA VAL A 54 -21.60 11.36 4.84
C VAL A 54 -21.14 10.13 5.64
N GLU A 55 -21.12 8.97 4.99
CA GLU A 55 -20.69 7.69 5.55
C GLU A 55 -19.76 6.98 4.56
N TYR A 56 -18.85 6.16 5.08
CA TYR A 56 -18.00 5.33 4.23
C TYR A 56 -18.85 4.38 3.38
N GLY A 57 -18.47 4.24 2.11
CA GLY A 57 -19.14 3.34 1.18
C GLY A 57 -18.76 1.88 1.41
N PRO A 58 -19.42 0.94 0.68
CA PRO A 58 -19.10 -0.48 0.72
C PRO A 58 -17.61 -0.74 0.45
N THR A 59 -17.10 -1.83 1.05
CA THR A 59 -15.72 -2.31 0.85
C THR A 59 -15.70 -3.52 -0.06
N ALA A 60 -14.55 -3.80 -0.70
CA ALA A 60 -14.37 -5.00 -1.48
C ALA A 60 -14.56 -6.26 -0.61
N PRO A 61 -15.07 -7.37 -1.18
CA PRO A 61 -15.14 -8.65 -0.48
C PRO A 61 -13.76 -9.10 0.00
N LYS A 62 -13.63 -9.39 1.28
CA LYS A 62 -12.35 -9.71 1.92
C LYS A 62 -12.52 -10.65 3.12
N PRO A 63 -11.46 -11.41 3.50
CA PRO A 63 -11.59 -12.43 4.54
C PRO A 63 -11.58 -11.87 5.97
N GLY A 64 -11.15 -10.60 6.17
CA GLY A 64 -10.71 -10.10 7.46
C GLY A 64 -9.36 -10.69 7.88
N TYR A 65 -8.73 -10.09 8.89
CA TYR A 65 -7.48 -10.61 9.44
C TYR A 65 -7.73 -11.78 10.42
N PRO A 66 -6.79 -12.75 10.52
CA PRO A 66 -6.79 -13.73 11.62
C PRO A 66 -6.84 -13.04 12.98
N ARG A 67 -7.45 -13.72 13.99
CA ARG A 67 -7.69 -13.13 15.32
C ARG A 67 -6.45 -12.49 15.97
N VAL A 68 -5.27 -13.07 15.74
CA VAL A 68 -4.00 -12.57 16.27
C VAL A 68 -3.62 -11.19 15.69
N PHE A 69 -4.02 -10.89 14.46
CA PHE A 69 -3.76 -9.61 13.80
C PHE A 69 -4.96 -8.66 13.86
N ALA A 70 -6.18 -9.18 14.05
CA ALA A 70 -7.39 -8.37 14.01
C ALA A 70 -7.46 -7.29 15.11
N ALA A 71 -6.79 -7.51 16.24
CA ALA A 71 -6.65 -6.51 17.30
C ALA A 71 -5.58 -5.45 16.98
N LEU A 72 -4.62 -5.77 16.10
CA LEU A 72 -3.52 -4.89 15.72
C LEU A 72 -3.83 -4.09 14.45
N LEU A 73 -4.62 -4.67 13.53
CA LEU A 73 -4.92 -4.15 12.21
C LEU A 73 -6.45 -4.12 11.99
N PRO A 74 -7.13 -3.07 12.38
CA PRO A 74 -8.57 -2.91 12.11
C PRO A 74 -8.85 -2.99 10.61
N ASP A 75 -9.84 -3.80 10.22
CA ASP A 75 -10.22 -3.99 8.82
C ASP A 75 -11.75 -3.96 8.66
N PRO A 76 -12.37 -2.78 8.69
CA PRO A 76 -13.81 -2.63 8.59
C PRO A 76 -14.34 -3.23 7.29
N ALA A 77 -15.40 -4.04 7.39
CA ALA A 77 -16.12 -4.63 6.27
C ALA A 77 -17.51 -4.00 6.19
N ILE A 78 -17.75 -3.19 5.16
CA ILE A 78 -19.03 -2.52 4.90
C ILE A 78 -19.70 -3.25 3.73
N PRO A 79 -20.89 -3.83 3.91
CA PRO A 79 -21.54 -4.62 2.87
C PRO A 79 -22.08 -3.76 1.73
N GLY A 80 -22.11 -4.32 0.52
CA GLY A 80 -22.67 -3.72 -0.69
C GLY A 80 -21.78 -3.91 -1.92
N ASP A 81 -22.36 -3.69 -3.09
CA ASP A 81 -21.70 -3.94 -4.38
C ASP A 81 -20.92 -2.71 -4.89
N ASP A 82 -21.27 -1.49 -4.44
CA ASP A 82 -20.68 -0.22 -4.90
C ASP A 82 -19.33 0.06 -4.17
N CYS A 83 -18.41 -0.91 -4.25
CA CYS A 83 -17.16 -0.87 -3.50
C CYS A 83 -16.04 -0.05 -4.18
N LEU A 84 -16.24 0.42 -5.40
CA LEU A 84 -15.29 1.30 -6.10
C LEU A 84 -15.61 2.77 -5.77
N ASN A 85 -15.31 3.14 -4.53
CA ASN A 85 -15.58 4.45 -3.98
C ASN A 85 -14.34 5.05 -3.33
N LEU A 86 -14.37 6.37 -3.13
CA LEU A 86 -13.32 7.14 -2.49
C LEU A 86 -13.90 8.14 -1.48
N ASN A 87 -13.04 8.68 -0.65
CA ASN A 87 -13.36 9.67 0.37
C ASN A 87 -12.48 10.90 0.13
N VAL A 88 -13.00 12.09 0.41
CA VAL A 88 -12.28 13.37 0.24
C VAL A 88 -12.43 14.19 1.51
N TRP A 89 -11.32 14.66 2.08
CA TRP A 89 -11.28 15.65 3.15
C TRP A 89 -10.63 16.93 2.62
N THR A 90 -11.27 18.07 2.87
CA THR A 90 -10.77 19.37 2.43
C THR A 90 -10.99 20.44 3.51
N PRO A 91 -10.00 21.32 3.74
CA PRO A 91 -10.17 22.44 4.67
C PRO A 91 -11.00 23.56 4.07
N ARG A 92 -11.10 23.62 2.74
CA ARG A 92 -11.74 24.73 2.04
C ARG A 92 -12.35 24.28 0.73
N LEU A 93 -13.61 24.62 0.53
CA LEU A 93 -14.26 24.52 -0.77
C LEU A 93 -14.10 25.81 -1.56
N PRO A 94 -14.08 25.79 -2.90
CA PRO A 94 -14.06 27.01 -3.72
C PRO A 94 -15.28 27.88 -3.40
N GLU A 95 -15.07 29.14 -3.03
CA GLU A 95 -16.14 30.12 -2.86
C GLU A 95 -16.46 30.80 -4.20
N GLY A 96 -17.59 30.43 -4.81
CA GLY A 96 -18.11 31.09 -6.03
C GLY A 96 -17.32 30.77 -7.30
N ALA A 97 -17.57 31.53 -8.39
CA ALA A 97 -16.97 31.36 -9.70
C ALA A 97 -15.60 32.05 -9.86
N GLY A 98 -14.96 32.51 -8.79
CA GLY A 98 -13.65 33.17 -8.80
C GLY A 98 -12.52 32.17 -8.74
N ARG A 99 -11.92 31.82 -9.90
CA ARG A 99 -10.80 30.87 -10.04
C ARG A 99 -9.41 31.45 -9.70
N ASP A 100 -9.31 32.52 -8.92
CA ASP A 100 -8.04 33.22 -8.71
C ASP A 100 -7.22 32.74 -7.50
N GLU A 101 -7.72 31.79 -6.72
CA GLU A 101 -6.93 31.15 -5.66
C GLU A 101 -6.33 29.84 -6.15
N ALA A 102 -5.01 29.70 -6.03
CA ALA A 102 -4.31 28.46 -6.33
C ALA A 102 -4.93 27.29 -5.55
N GLY A 103 -5.21 26.18 -6.23
CA GLY A 103 -5.71 24.96 -5.59
C GLY A 103 -4.73 24.42 -4.56
N LEU A 104 -5.26 23.68 -3.58
CA LEU A 104 -4.46 23.05 -2.53
C LEU A 104 -3.74 21.81 -3.07
N PRO A 105 -2.56 21.45 -2.53
CA PRO A 105 -1.95 20.16 -2.84
C PRO A 105 -2.91 19.01 -2.46
N VAL A 106 -2.82 17.91 -3.22
CA VAL A 106 -3.67 16.74 -3.06
C VAL A 106 -2.80 15.55 -2.67
N MET A 107 -3.19 14.81 -1.66
CA MET A 107 -2.60 13.52 -1.30
C MET A 107 -3.64 12.41 -1.47
N VAL A 108 -3.28 11.36 -2.26
CA VAL A 108 -4.16 10.23 -2.57
C VAL A 108 -3.58 8.97 -1.93
N TRP A 109 -4.28 8.44 -0.94
CA TRP A 109 -3.90 7.25 -0.20
C TRP A 109 -4.38 5.97 -0.88
N ILE A 110 -3.44 5.04 -1.11
CA ILE A 110 -3.69 3.66 -1.52
C ILE A 110 -3.35 2.74 -0.35
N HIS A 111 -4.37 2.09 0.21
CA HIS A 111 -4.19 1.25 1.38
C HIS A 111 -3.44 -0.05 1.08
N GLY A 112 -2.79 -0.61 2.11
CA GLY A 112 -2.17 -1.93 2.09
C GLY A 112 -3.15 -3.08 2.35
N GLY A 113 -2.60 -4.22 2.82
CA GLY A 113 -3.37 -5.42 3.14
C GLY A 113 -3.12 -6.59 2.21
N ALA A 114 -1.89 -6.72 1.67
CA ALA A 114 -1.44 -7.82 0.82
C ALA A 114 -2.38 -8.10 -0.38
N PHE A 115 -2.95 -7.05 -0.96
CA PHE A 115 -3.90 -7.08 -2.08
C PHE A 115 -5.19 -7.87 -1.82
N ARG A 116 -5.48 -8.23 -0.58
CA ARG A 116 -6.65 -9.05 -0.18
C ARG A 116 -7.44 -8.51 1.02
N ASN A 117 -6.87 -7.61 1.77
CA ASN A 117 -7.46 -6.93 2.94
C ASN A 117 -7.33 -5.42 2.81
N GLY A 118 -7.87 -4.68 3.78
CA GLY A 118 -7.81 -3.24 3.83
C GLY A 118 -8.99 -2.54 3.15
N SER A 119 -9.07 -1.24 3.39
CA SER A 119 -10.00 -0.32 2.73
C SER A 119 -9.64 1.12 3.05
N GLY A 120 -10.15 2.09 2.28
CA GLY A 120 -10.06 3.51 2.60
C GLY A 120 -10.90 3.94 3.82
N ALA A 121 -11.62 3.00 4.45
CA ALA A 121 -12.43 3.23 5.64
C ALA A 121 -11.73 2.83 6.95
N VAL A 122 -10.48 2.36 6.91
CA VAL A 122 -9.71 2.04 8.12
C VAL A 122 -9.52 3.32 8.94
N PRO A 123 -9.83 3.32 10.25
CA PRO A 123 -9.88 4.55 11.06
C PRO A 123 -8.61 5.37 11.08
N VAL A 124 -7.42 4.73 11.07
CA VAL A 124 -6.14 5.42 11.06
C VAL A 124 -5.94 6.27 9.79
N TYR A 125 -6.57 5.91 8.67
CA TYR A 125 -6.45 6.62 7.39
C TYR A 125 -7.36 7.85 7.26
N SER A 126 -7.96 8.33 8.34
CA SER A 126 -8.75 9.58 8.29
C SER A 126 -7.90 10.73 7.75
N GLY A 127 -8.32 11.32 6.63
CA GLY A 127 -7.63 12.48 6.02
C GLY A 127 -7.85 13.81 6.76
N HIS A 128 -8.50 13.80 7.95
CA HIS A 128 -8.84 15.01 8.67
C HIS A 128 -7.62 15.87 9.04
N THR A 129 -6.56 15.25 9.50
CA THR A 129 -5.31 15.91 9.92
C THR A 129 -4.57 16.54 8.75
N PHE A 130 -4.46 15.83 7.62
CA PHE A 130 -3.94 16.41 6.38
C PHE A 130 -4.76 17.61 5.90
N ALA A 131 -6.10 17.50 5.97
CA ALA A 131 -6.97 18.62 5.62
C ALA A 131 -6.82 19.78 6.60
N ARG A 132 -6.76 19.54 7.91
CA ARG A 132 -6.46 20.56 8.93
C ARG A 132 -5.18 21.34 8.56
N ASP A 133 -4.17 20.65 8.02
CA ASP A 133 -2.87 21.22 7.71
C ASP A 133 -2.74 21.70 6.25
N GLY A 134 -3.88 21.88 5.56
CA GLY A 134 -3.95 22.58 4.27
C GLY A 134 -3.77 21.72 3.03
N VAL A 135 -3.93 20.41 3.13
CA VAL A 135 -3.86 19.45 2.02
C VAL A 135 -5.22 18.82 1.78
N VAL A 136 -5.65 18.68 0.53
CA VAL A 136 -6.82 17.84 0.22
C VAL A 136 -6.39 16.39 0.28
N CYS A 137 -6.98 15.61 1.19
CA CYS A 137 -6.67 14.18 1.32
C CYS A 137 -7.77 13.34 0.69
N VAL A 138 -7.36 12.32 -0.06
CA VAL A 138 -8.25 11.33 -0.69
C VAL A 138 -7.83 9.95 -0.23
N THR A 139 -8.77 9.10 0.17
CA THR A 139 -8.54 7.66 0.35
C THR A 139 -9.47 6.90 -0.58
N LEU A 140 -9.05 5.76 -1.09
CA LEU A 140 -9.82 5.01 -2.07
C LEU A 140 -9.91 3.52 -1.73
N ASN A 141 -10.96 2.87 -2.21
CA ASN A 141 -11.08 1.43 -2.29
C ASN A 141 -10.74 0.97 -3.71
N TYR A 142 -10.26 -0.25 -3.84
CA TYR A 142 -10.02 -0.95 -5.10
C TYR A 142 -10.34 -2.44 -4.94
N ARG A 143 -10.57 -3.17 -6.02
CA ARG A 143 -10.84 -4.61 -5.95
C ARG A 143 -9.66 -5.36 -5.36
N LEU A 144 -9.98 -6.27 -4.46
CA LEU A 144 -9.04 -7.10 -3.71
C LEU A 144 -9.18 -8.57 -4.10
N GLY A 145 -8.22 -9.37 -3.67
CA GLY A 145 -8.29 -10.81 -3.79
C GLY A 145 -8.48 -11.29 -5.23
N VAL A 146 -9.32 -12.31 -5.42
CA VAL A 146 -9.63 -12.88 -6.73
C VAL A 146 -10.25 -11.84 -7.66
N GLU A 147 -11.12 -10.97 -7.14
CA GLU A 147 -11.80 -9.95 -7.96
C GLU A 147 -10.80 -8.96 -8.58
N GLY A 148 -9.72 -8.60 -7.85
CA GLY A 148 -8.73 -7.60 -8.27
C GLY A 148 -7.48 -8.16 -8.91
N PHE A 149 -6.96 -9.29 -8.41
CA PHE A 149 -5.58 -9.70 -8.69
C PHE A 149 -5.40 -11.14 -9.17
N ALA A 150 -6.44 -12.01 -9.16
CA ALA A 150 -6.27 -13.33 -9.75
C ALA A 150 -6.02 -13.23 -11.26
N HIS A 151 -5.05 -13.97 -11.77
CA HIS A 151 -4.82 -14.15 -13.20
C HIS A 151 -5.84 -15.16 -13.76
N LEU A 152 -6.93 -14.63 -14.29
CA LEU A 152 -8.07 -15.41 -14.80
C LEU A 152 -8.07 -15.37 -16.33
N PRO A 153 -7.86 -16.50 -17.02
CA PRO A 153 -8.09 -16.58 -18.45
C PRO A 153 -9.48 -16.06 -18.85
N GLY A 154 -9.53 -15.13 -19.80
CA GLY A 154 -10.76 -14.48 -20.25
C GLY A 154 -11.16 -13.20 -19.51
N ALA A 155 -10.30 -12.71 -18.60
CA ALA A 155 -10.42 -11.39 -17.97
C ALA A 155 -9.13 -10.58 -18.11
N PRO A 156 -9.19 -9.24 -18.16
CA PRO A 156 -7.98 -8.43 -18.05
C PRO A 156 -7.29 -8.70 -16.70
N PRO A 157 -5.97 -8.86 -16.66
CA PRO A 157 -5.23 -8.93 -15.40
C PRO A 157 -5.19 -7.59 -14.69
N ASN A 158 -4.63 -7.56 -13.48
CA ASN A 158 -4.35 -6.32 -12.73
C ASN A 158 -5.56 -5.40 -12.52
N ARG A 159 -6.76 -5.96 -12.40
CA ARG A 159 -8.01 -5.19 -12.28
C ARG A 159 -8.01 -4.24 -11.10
N GLY A 160 -7.38 -4.61 -9.97
CA GLY A 160 -7.23 -3.73 -8.83
C GLY A 160 -6.34 -2.51 -9.12
N LEU A 161 -5.30 -2.65 -9.96
CA LEU A 161 -4.50 -1.52 -10.44
C LEU A 161 -5.29 -0.65 -11.42
N LEU A 162 -6.08 -1.26 -12.31
CA LEU A 162 -6.97 -0.51 -13.20
C LEU A 162 -7.98 0.33 -12.41
N ASP A 163 -8.47 -0.18 -11.26
CA ASP A 163 -9.34 0.58 -10.36
C ASP A 163 -8.62 1.77 -9.75
N GLN A 164 -7.37 1.58 -9.31
CA GLN A 164 -6.54 2.68 -8.78
C GLN A 164 -6.28 3.75 -9.84
N ILE A 165 -6.02 3.36 -11.08
CA ILE A 165 -5.86 4.29 -12.22
C ILE A 165 -7.17 5.07 -12.43
N ALA A 166 -8.32 4.40 -12.46
CA ALA A 166 -9.63 5.05 -12.61
C ALA A 166 -9.92 6.03 -11.47
N ALA A 167 -9.52 5.71 -10.23
CA ALA A 167 -9.63 6.63 -9.10
C ALA A 167 -8.74 7.88 -9.26
N LEU A 168 -7.51 7.72 -9.76
CA LEU A 168 -6.62 8.83 -10.05
C LEU A 168 -7.13 9.69 -11.22
N GLU A 169 -7.73 9.10 -12.24
CA GLU A 169 -8.43 9.82 -13.31
C GLU A 169 -9.62 10.61 -12.75
N TRP A 170 -10.39 10.00 -11.83
CA TRP A 170 -11.46 10.72 -11.14
C TRP A 170 -10.92 11.92 -10.35
N VAL A 171 -9.79 11.77 -9.65
CA VAL A 171 -9.11 12.87 -8.93
C VAL A 171 -8.72 13.98 -9.92
N ARG A 172 -8.06 13.66 -11.03
CA ARG A 172 -7.72 14.63 -12.08
C ARG A 172 -8.94 15.44 -12.53
N ASP A 173 -10.07 14.77 -12.75
CA ASP A 173 -11.25 15.37 -13.34
C ASP A 173 -12.14 16.14 -12.34
N ASN A 174 -12.05 15.82 -11.05
CA ASN A 174 -13.02 16.32 -10.06
C ASN A 174 -12.41 17.08 -8.88
N ILE A 175 -11.13 16.89 -8.55
CA ILE A 175 -10.59 17.37 -7.26
C ILE A 175 -10.58 18.89 -7.14
N ALA A 176 -10.57 19.61 -8.27
CA ALA A 176 -10.67 21.06 -8.30
C ALA A 176 -11.99 21.57 -7.67
N ALA A 177 -13.09 20.81 -7.81
CA ALA A 177 -14.36 21.13 -7.18
C ALA A 177 -14.34 20.99 -5.65
N PHE A 178 -13.37 20.27 -5.12
CA PHE A 178 -13.10 20.11 -3.68
C PHE A 178 -11.98 21.03 -3.18
N GLY A 179 -11.49 21.96 -4.02
CA GLY A 179 -10.44 22.91 -3.67
C GLY A 179 -9.01 22.40 -3.89
N GLY A 180 -8.81 21.19 -4.41
CA GLY A 180 -7.51 20.63 -4.75
C GLY A 180 -7.00 21.05 -6.13
N ASP A 181 -5.69 20.99 -6.32
CA ASP A 181 -5.03 21.23 -7.61
C ASP A 181 -4.66 19.91 -8.28
N PRO A 182 -5.29 19.54 -9.42
CA PRO A 182 -4.95 18.31 -10.12
C PRO A 182 -3.52 18.28 -10.67
N ALA A 183 -2.82 19.43 -10.77
CA ALA A 183 -1.41 19.52 -11.14
C ALA A 183 -0.46 19.35 -9.94
N ARG A 184 -0.97 19.11 -8.73
CA ARG A 184 -0.17 18.95 -7.50
C ARG A 184 -0.60 17.73 -6.71
N VAL A 185 -0.70 16.59 -7.38
CA VAL A 185 -1.11 15.30 -6.79
C VAL A 185 0.11 14.52 -6.31
N THR A 186 0.07 14.09 -5.06
CA THR A 186 0.98 13.13 -4.45
C THR A 186 0.21 11.84 -4.19
N VAL A 187 0.66 10.72 -4.75
CA VAL A 187 0.14 9.38 -4.41
C VAL A 187 0.99 8.81 -3.29
N PHE A 188 0.35 8.27 -2.25
CA PHE A 188 1.08 7.63 -1.17
C PHE A 188 0.37 6.35 -0.72
N GLY A 189 1.15 5.39 -0.23
CA GLY A 189 0.61 4.10 0.18
C GLY A 189 1.62 3.32 1.01
N GLU A 190 1.11 2.34 1.75
CA GLU A 190 1.93 1.46 2.59
C GLU A 190 1.75 0.00 2.15
N SER A 191 2.82 -0.84 2.32
CA SER A 191 2.75 -2.27 2.02
C SER A 191 2.31 -2.54 0.57
N ALA A 192 1.25 -3.31 0.36
CA ALA A 192 0.65 -3.52 -0.96
C ALA A 192 0.22 -2.20 -1.63
N GLY A 193 -0.14 -1.18 -0.86
CA GLY A 193 -0.38 0.18 -1.35
C GLY A 193 0.89 0.85 -1.87
N ALA A 194 2.02 0.70 -1.20
CA ALA A 194 3.31 1.18 -1.66
C ALA A 194 3.82 0.41 -2.90
N MET A 195 3.60 -0.91 -2.93
CA MET A 195 3.85 -1.73 -4.12
C MET A 195 3.00 -1.27 -5.30
N SER A 196 1.75 -0.87 -5.04
CA SER A 196 0.90 -0.23 -6.05
C SER A 196 1.47 1.11 -6.50
N VAL A 197 1.89 1.98 -5.57
CA VAL A 197 2.50 3.29 -5.87
C VAL A 197 3.73 3.12 -6.77
N THR A 198 4.64 2.22 -6.44
CA THR A 198 5.85 1.96 -7.25
C THR A 198 5.50 1.34 -8.61
N THR A 199 4.47 0.49 -8.67
CA THR A 199 3.96 -0.02 -9.95
C THR A 199 3.37 1.11 -10.80
N LEU A 200 2.51 1.97 -10.24
CA LEU A 200 1.93 3.10 -10.95
C LEU A 200 3.00 4.11 -11.40
N LEU A 201 4.04 4.32 -10.58
CA LEU A 201 5.20 5.15 -10.93
C LEU A 201 5.91 4.61 -12.19
N SER A 202 6.03 3.29 -12.32
CA SER A 202 6.66 2.63 -13.46
C SER A 202 5.89 2.71 -14.78
N LEU A 203 4.63 3.20 -14.75
CA LEU A 203 3.75 3.25 -15.92
C LEU A 203 3.72 4.63 -16.62
N ASP A 204 4.37 5.65 -16.08
CA ASP A 204 4.40 7.03 -16.64
C ASP A 204 3.02 7.60 -16.99
N LEU A 205 2.02 7.41 -16.13
CA LEU A 205 0.62 7.74 -16.40
C LEU A 205 0.32 9.24 -16.49
N GLY A 206 1.18 10.10 -15.95
CA GLY A 206 0.95 11.55 -15.88
C GLY A 206 -0.22 11.98 -14.97
N LEU A 207 -0.63 11.11 -14.04
CA LEU A 207 -1.76 11.35 -13.12
C LEU A 207 -1.33 11.90 -11.76
N PHE A 208 -0.05 11.88 -11.44
CA PHE A 208 0.52 12.41 -10.20
C PHE A 208 1.94 12.94 -10.43
N HIS A 209 2.39 13.78 -9.52
CA HIS A 209 3.64 14.54 -9.62
C HIS A 209 4.64 14.15 -8.52
N ARG A 210 4.16 13.48 -7.48
CA ARG A 210 4.95 12.97 -6.36
C ARG A 210 4.43 11.61 -5.93
N ALA A 211 5.33 10.79 -5.43
CA ALA A 211 5.04 9.45 -4.94
C ALA A 211 5.68 9.24 -3.57
N VAL A 212 4.94 8.63 -2.63
CA VAL A 212 5.49 8.17 -1.35
C VAL A 212 5.21 6.68 -1.21
N ALA A 213 6.27 5.88 -1.18
CA ALA A 213 6.17 4.43 -1.01
C ALA A 213 6.67 4.02 0.38
N GLN A 214 5.75 3.57 1.24
CA GLN A 214 5.99 3.20 2.63
C GLN A 214 6.01 1.68 2.77
N SER A 215 7.14 1.11 3.18
CA SER A 215 7.24 -0.34 3.43
C SER A 215 6.75 -1.21 2.27
N GLY A 216 7.18 -0.87 1.04
CA GLY A 216 6.84 -1.60 -0.18
C GLY A 216 7.49 -0.97 -1.40
N ALA A 217 8.20 -1.78 -2.16
CA ALA A 217 8.87 -1.36 -3.38
C ALA A 217 8.51 -2.27 -4.57
N GLY A 218 8.93 -1.90 -5.75
CA GLY A 218 8.53 -2.50 -7.03
C GLY A 218 9.02 -3.91 -7.34
N GLY A 219 9.58 -4.63 -6.36
CA GLY A 219 10.10 -5.99 -6.57
C GLY A 219 9.02 -7.08 -6.73
N ILE A 220 7.77 -6.82 -6.35
CA ILE A 220 6.72 -7.82 -6.27
C ILE A 220 5.77 -7.70 -7.47
N ALA A 221 6.06 -8.49 -8.51
CA ALA A 221 5.14 -8.77 -9.61
C ALA A 221 5.28 -10.24 -9.99
N GLN A 222 4.15 -10.96 -10.11
CA GLN A 222 4.14 -12.37 -10.49
C GLN A 222 4.32 -12.54 -11.99
N ASP A 223 5.02 -13.61 -12.38
CA ASP A 223 4.96 -14.10 -13.74
C ASP A 223 3.56 -14.70 -14.00
N PRO A 224 2.99 -14.53 -15.20
CA PRO A 224 1.64 -15.03 -15.51
C PRO A 224 1.48 -16.54 -15.30
N ALA A 225 2.54 -17.31 -15.56
CA ALA A 225 2.54 -18.75 -15.35
C ALA A 225 2.40 -19.13 -13.87
N ASP A 226 3.11 -18.41 -12.99
CA ASP A 226 3.07 -18.63 -11.54
C ASP A 226 1.71 -18.20 -10.97
N ALA A 227 1.20 -17.03 -11.36
CA ALA A 227 -0.12 -16.55 -10.98
C ALA A 227 -1.24 -17.52 -11.41
N LEU A 228 -1.07 -18.18 -12.56
CA LEU A 228 -2.01 -19.21 -13.03
C LEU A 228 -1.98 -20.48 -12.17
N LEU A 229 -0.85 -20.86 -11.57
CA LEU A 229 -0.80 -21.99 -10.62
C LEU A 229 -1.69 -21.73 -9.41
N VAL A 230 -1.61 -20.53 -8.84
CA VAL A 230 -2.47 -20.10 -7.72
C VAL A 230 -3.94 -20.14 -8.12
N THR A 231 -4.28 -19.61 -9.29
CA THR A 231 -5.65 -19.62 -9.82
C THR A 231 -6.18 -21.05 -10.02
N LYS A 232 -5.38 -21.96 -10.56
CA LYS A 232 -5.73 -23.38 -10.75
C LYS A 232 -6.00 -24.09 -9.42
N GLU A 233 -5.19 -23.82 -8.40
CA GLU A 233 -5.40 -24.40 -7.07
C GLU A 233 -6.72 -23.90 -6.46
N MET A 234 -7.01 -22.61 -6.55
CA MET A 234 -8.31 -22.06 -6.11
C MET A 234 -9.48 -22.67 -6.87
N ALA A 235 -9.38 -22.80 -8.19
CA ALA A 235 -10.39 -23.38 -9.04
C ALA A 235 -10.68 -24.85 -8.70
N ALA A 236 -9.61 -25.64 -8.46
CA ALA A 236 -9.73 -27.05 -8.06
C ALA A 236 -10.47 -27.19 -6.72
N ARG A 237 -10.17 -26.34 -5.73
CA ARG A 237 -10.88 -26.34 -4.44
C ARG A 237 -12.34 -25.91 -4.54
N LEU A 238 -12.64 -25.02 -5.49
CA LEU A 238 -14.00 -24.56 -5.76
C LEU A 238 -14.78 -25.51 -6.68
N GLY A 239 -14.12 -26.50 -7.29
CA GLY A 239 -14.74 -27.46 -8.22
C GLY A 239 -15.13 -26.82 -9.56
N VAL A 240 -14.39 -25.82 -10.04
CA VAL A 240 -14.67 -25.08 -11.28
C VAL A 240 -13.44 -25.02 -12.19
N GLU A 241 -13.65 -24.63 -13.45
CA GLU A 241 -12.54 -24.34 -14.37
C GLU A 241 -11.81 -23.03 -13.97
N PRO A 242 -10.48 -22.91 -14.18
CA PRO A 242 -9.71 -21.70 -13.85
C PRO A 242 -9.91 -20.58 -14.88
N THR A 243 -11.17 -20.16 -15.09
CA THR A 243 -11.55 -19.14 -16.07
C THR A 243 -12.43 -18.06 -15.45
N ALA A 244 -12.40 -16.86 -16.01
CA ALA A 244 -13.24 -15.75 -15.56
C ALA A 244 -14.73 -16.09 -15.59
N GLY A 245 -15.19 -16.81 -16.63
CA GLY A 245 -16.59 -17.23 -16.75
C GLY A 245 -17.04 -18.18 -15.65
N ALA A 246 -16.18 -19.14 -15.27
CA ALA A 246 -16.50 -20.10 -14.22
C ALA A 246 -16.51 -19.43 -12.83
N PHE A 247 -15.54 -18.54 -12.54
CA PHE A 247 -15.51 -17.77 -11.30
C PHE A 247 -16.66 -16.76 -11.21
N ALA A 248 -17.09 -16.18 -12.34
CA ALA A 248 -18.21 -15.23 -12.37
C ALA A 248 -19.56 -15.87 -11.97
N ALA A 249 -19.70 -17.18 -12.13
CA ALA A 249 -20.89 -17.92 -11.72
C ALA A 249 -20.95 -18.18 -10.20
N LEU A 250 -19.87 -17.98 -9.47
CA LEU A 250 -19.78 -18.20 -8.02
C LEU A 250 -20.12 -16.92 -7.23
N ASP A 251 -20.71 -17.08 -6.06
CA ASP A 251 -20.83 -15.99 -5.09
C ASP A 251 -19.44 -15.59 -4.60
N PRO A 252 -19.08 -14.29 -4.57
CA PRO A 252 -17.83 -13.81 -3.97
C PRO A 252 -17.60 -14.35 -2.55
N ALA A 253 -18.65 -14.47 -1.75
CA ALA A 253 -18.59 -15.03 -0.41
C ALA A 253 -18.12 -16.49 -0.35
N ALA A 254 -18.33 -17.27 -1.42
CA ALA A 254 -17.80 -18.63 -1.53
C ALA A 254 -16.32 -18.67 -1.93
N ILE A 255 -15.84 -17.65 -2.66
CA ILE A 255 -14.44 -17.56 -3.11
C ILE A 255 -13.50 -17.11 -1.97
N VAL A 256 -13.94 -16.15 -1.16
CA VAL A 256 -13.12 -15.53 -0.10
C VAL A 256 -12.46 -16.55 0.86
N PRO A 257 -13.15 -17.57 1.41
CA PRO A 257 -12.52 -18.56 2.27
C PRO A 257 -11.43 -19.38 1.55
N VAL A 258 -11.65 -19.73 0.28
CA VAL A 258 -10.70 -20.53 -0.50
C VAL A 258 -9.45 -19.71 -0.82
N GLN A 259 -9.60 -18.46 -1.27
CA GLN A 259 -8.46 -17.59 -1.50
C GLN A 259 -7.64 -17.37 -0.21
N ASN A 260 -8.32 -17.23 0.95
CA ASN A 260 -7.64 -17.05 2.22
C ASN A 260 -6.84 -18.29 2.63
N ALA A 261 -7.40 -19.48 2.45
CA ALA A 261 -6.70 -20.75 2.71
C ALA A 261 -5.46 -20.91 1.81
N VAL A 262 -5.59 -20.65 0.50
CA VAL A 262 -4.46 -20.71 -0.43
C VAL A 262 -3.41 -19.66 -0.09
N ALA A 263 -3.81 -18.42 0.23
CA ALA A 263 -2.87 -17.38 0.62
C ALA A 263 -2.11 -17.70 1.92
N ALA A 264 -2.79 -18.32 2.89
CA ALA A 264 -2.14 -18.78 4.12
C ALA A 264 -1.12 -19.89 3.85
N GLU A 265 -1.41 -20.83 2.94
CA GLU A 265 -0.46 -21.89 2.55
C GLU A 265 0.76 -21.32 1.82
N VAL A 266 0.57 -20.37 0.89
CA VAL A 266 1.68 -19.69 0.21
C VAL A 266 2.61 -18.98 1.20
N ALA A 267 2.03 -18.28 2.18
CA ALA A 267 2.79 -17.56 3.20
C ALA A 267 3.51 -18.50 4.18
N ALA A 268 2.86 -19.61 4.58
CA ALA A 268 3.42 -20.54 5.53
C ALA A 268 4.51 -21.46 4.93
N LEU A 269 4.36 -21.83 3.66
CA LEU A 269 5.29 -22.70 2.93
C LEU A 269 5.49 -22.16 1.51
N PRO A 270 6.42 -21.20 1.33
CA PRO A 270 6.75 -20.65 0.02
C PRO A 270 7.57 -21.68 -0.78
N ASP A 271 6.87 -22.53 -1.52
CA ASP A 271 7.45 -23.59 -2.35
C ASP A 271 7.43 -23.21 -3.84
N PRO A 272 8.59 -22.87 -4.44
CA PRO A 272 8.68 -22.56 -5.87
C PRO A 272 8.19 -23.67 -6.80
N GLY A 273 8.31 -24.93 -6.37
CA GLY A 273 7.83 -26.09 -7.15
C GLY A 273 6.31 -26.18 -7.22
N ARG A 274 5.62 -25.69 -6.18
CA ARG A 274 4.16 -25.69 -6.09
C ARG A 274 3.53 -24.40 -6.59
N TRP A 275 4.09 -23.24 -6.21
CA TRP A 275 3.48 -21.93 -6.41
C TRP A 275 4.10 -21.11 -7.52
N GLY A 276 5.25 -21.59 -8.07
CA GLY A 276 6.10 -20.81 -8.95
C GLY A 276 7.08 -19.91 -8.19
N ALA A 277 8.18 -19.58 -8.83
CA ALA A 277 9.29 -18.85 -8.20
C ALA A 277 8.90 -17.45 -7.73
N THR A 278 8.12 -16.71 -8.54
CA THR A 278 7.76 -15.33 -8.23
C THR A 278 6.68 -15.23 -7.14
N THR A 279 5.77 -16.20 -7.07
CA THR A 279 4.78 -16.29 -5.98
C THR A 279 5.46 -16.66 -4.66
N ALA A 280 6.35 -17.64 -4.68
CA ALA A 280 7.07 -18.08 -3.49
C ALA A 280 7.99 -16.98 -2.95
N ALA A 281 8.75 -16.29 -3.82
CA ALA A 281 9.63 -15.19 -3.43
C ALA A 281 8.87 -14.02 -2.76
N GLY A 282 7.67 -13.70 -3.24
CA GLY A 282 6.84 -12.65 -2.65
C GLY A 282 6.08 -13.07 -1.39
N GLY A 283 5.92 -14.38 -1.13
CA GLY A 283 5.12 -14.90 -0.02
C GLY A 283 3.63 -14.52 -0.10
N MET A 284 3.15 -14.03 -1.24
CA MET A 284 1.78 -13.56 -1.48
C MET A 284 1.15 -14.27 -2.66
N ALA A 285 -0.05 -14.84 -2.47
CA ALA A 285 -0.75 -15.61 -3.50
C ALA A 285 -1.30 -14.75 -4.64
N LEU A 286 -1.68 -13.52 -4.37
CA LEU A 286 -2.35 -12.61 -5.28
C LEU A 286 -1.65 -11.25 -5.26
N THR A 287 -0.98 -10.92 -6.34
CA THR A 287 -0.24 -9.66 -6.53
C THR A 287 -0.40 -9.17 -7.98
N PRO A 288 0.06 -7.97 -8.33
CA PRO A 288 0.18 -7.58 -9.73
C PRO A 288 0.94 -8.61 -10.57
N VAL A 289 0.55 -8.74 -11.83
CA VAL A 289 1.09 -9.72 -12.78
C VAL A 289 1.76 -8.99 -13.94
N LEU A 290 2.93 -9.51 -14.37
CA LEU A 290 3.62 -9.06 -15.58
C LEU A 290 2.82 -9.52 -16.81
N ASP A 291 1.87 -8.69 -17.26
CA ASP A 291 0.93 -9.07 -18.32
C ASP A 291 1.41 -8.71 -19.73
N GLY A 292 2.51 -7.95 -19.81
CA GLY A 292 3.07 -7.49 -21.09
C GLY A 292 2.30 -6.33 -21.74
N ASP A 293 1.17 -5.92 -21.16
CA ASP A 293 0.32 -4.82 -21.63
C ASP A 293 0.36 -3.64 -20.65
N LEU A 294 -0.29 -3.75 -19.48
CA LEU A 294 -0.21 -2.74 -18.44
C LEU A 294 1.18 -2.76 -17.76
N ILE A 295 1.66 -3.91 -17.37
CA ILE A 295 2.96 -4.10 -16.72
C ILE A 295 3.88 -4.89 -17.67
N GLY A 296 4.65 -4.17 -18.48
CA GLY A 296 5.54 -4.77 -19.48
C GLY A 296 6.89 -5.25 -18.93
N ARG A 297 7.31 -4.74 -17.75
CA ARG A 297 8.54 -5.15 -17.04
C ARG A 297 8.36 -4.96 -15.54
N ARG A 298 9.24 -5.56 -14.74
CA ARG A 298 9.21 -5.36 -13.28
C ARG A 298 9.30 -3.88 -12.94
N PRO A 299 8.49 -3.38 -12.00
CA PRO A 299 8.47 -1.95 -11.67
C PRO A 299 9.85 -1.39 -11.31
N GLU A 300 10.67 -2.12 -10.53
CA GLU A 300 12.04 -1.69 -10.19
C GLU A 300 12.93 -1.55 -11.42
N ASP A 301 12.84 -2.48 -12.40
CA ASP A 301 13.60 -2.41 -13.65
C ASP A 301 13.14 -1.25 -14.55
N ALA A 302 11.84 -0.95 -14.54
CA ALA A 302 11.30 0.16 -15.30
C ALA A 302 11.73 1.51 -14.70
N ILE A 303 11.70 1.62 -13.36
CA ILE A 303 12.17 2.80 -12.62
C ILE A 303 13.67 3.02 -12.87
N ALA A 304 14.48 1.97 -12.77
CA ALA A 304 15.92 2.04 -13.06
C ALA A 304 16.20 2.42 -14.53
N ALA A 305 15.29 2.10 -15.45
CA ALA A 305 15.37 2.51 -16.85
C ALA A 305 14.83 3.93 -17.11
N GLY A 306 14.38 4.65 -16.09
CA GLY A 306 13.96 6.05 -16.14
C GLY A 306 12.45 6.28 -16.15
N ALA A 307 11.63 5.24 -15.97
CA ALA A 307 10.20 5.46 -15.77
C ALA A 307 9.98 6.22 -14.43
N GLY A 308 9.06 7.19 -14.46
CA GLY A 308 8.72 8.00 -13.28
C GLY A 308 9.79 9.04 -12.88
N ARG A 309 10.89 9.22 -13.61
CA ARG A 309 12.01 10.12 -13.24
C ARG A 309 11.59 11.59 -13.01
N ASP A 310 10.50 12.01 -13.63
CA ASP A 310 9.96 13.38 -13.51
C ASP A 310 9.00 13.51 -12.29
N VAL A 311 8.76 12.44 -11.56
CA VAL A 311 7.96 12.37 -10.33
C VAL A 311 8.90 12.36 -9.13
N ASP A 312 8.70 13.24 -8.15
CA ASP A 312 9.48 13.22 -6.91
C ASP A 312 9.15 11.96 -6.10
N LEU A 313 10.16 11.23 -5.63
CA LEU A 313 9.99 9.99 -4.88
C LEU A 313 10.49 10.12 -3.44
N LEU A 314 9.61 9.87 -2.48
CA LEU A 314 9.94 9.57 -1.09
C LEU A 314 9.67 8.09 -0.84
N ILE A 315 10.68 7.33 -0.43
CA ILE A 315 10.57 5.88 -0.24
C ILE A 315 11.22 5.48 1.09
N GLY A 316 10.65 4.51 1.78
CA GLY A 316 11.24 4.06 3.04
C GLY A 316 10.60 2.80 3.58
N TYR A 317 11.01 2.45 4.77
CA TYR A 317 10.67 1.21 5.45
C TYR A 317 10.69 1.40 6.98
N THR A 318 10.15 0.43 7.71
CA THR A 318 10.34 0.31 9.16
C THR A 318 11.53 -0.60 9.45
N THR A 319 12.25 -0.36 10.54
CA THR A 319 13.50 -1.10 10.84
C THR A 319 13.30 -2.61 10.94
N GLU A 320 12.15 -3.07 11.46
CA GLU A 320 11.90 -4.46 11.83
C GLU A 320 10.58 -4.99 11.25
N GLU A 321 10.33 -4.74 9.96
CA GLU A 321 9.09 -5.02 9.23
C GLU A 321 8.46 -6.38 9.58
N PHE A 322 9.22 -7.44 9.43
CA PHE A 322 8.66 -8.79 9.49
C PHE A 322 8.31 -9.28 10.89
N ARG A 323 8.64 -8.50 11.94
CA ARG A 323 8.23 -8.80 13.32
C ARG A 323 6.70 -8.83 13.47
N LEU A 324 5.96 -7.97 12.75
CA LEU A 324 4.49 -8.00 12.73
C LEU A 324 3.95 -9.40 12.39
N PHE A 325 4.56 -10.07 11.42
CA PHE A 325 4.06 -11.34 10.89
C PHE A 325 4.50 -12.57 11.70
N LEU A 326 5.59 -12.46 12.45
CA LEU A 326 6.15 -13.58 13.22
C LEU A 326 5.85 -13.51 14.72
N MET A 327 6.08 -12.37 15.37
CA MET A 327 6.07 -12.29 16.85
C MET A 327 4.68 -12.57 17.44
N PRO A 328 3.58 -11.97 16.94
CA PRO A 328 2.24 -12.23 17.48
C PRO A 328 1.76 -13.68 17.32
N THR A 329 2.30 -14.42 16.35
CA THR A 329 1.93 -15.83 16.12
C THR A 329 2.59 -16.79 17.10
N GLY A 330 3.67 -16.38 17.77
CA GLY A 330 4.48 -17.23 18.64
C GLY A 330 5.38 -18.22 17.87
N ILE A 331 5.33 -18.26 16.54
CA ILE A 331 6.13 -19.19 15.71
C ILE A 331 7.63 -18.93 15.87
N ALA A 332 8.02 -17.68 16.04
CA ALA A 332 9.41 -17.26 16.16
C ALA A 332 10.18 -18.03 17.24
N ALA A 333 9.55 -18.34 18.37
CA ALA A 333 10.16 -19.04 19.50
C ALA A 333 10.53 -20.51 19.21
N GLY A 334 9.91 -21.12 18.19
CA GLY A 334 10.15 -22.52 17.79
C GLY A 334 11.12 -22.69 16.63
N LEU A 335 11.67 -21.60 16.07
CA LEU A 335 12.58 -21.66 14.93
C LEU A 335 14.02 -21.94 15.39
N ASP A 336 14.71 -22.77 14.61
CA ASP A 336 16.17 -22.95 14.65
C ASP A 336 16.80 -22.49 13.33
N ASP A 337 18.11 -22.46 13.25
CA ASP A 337 18.83 -21.98 12.07
C ASP A 337 18.62 -22.87 10.82
N GLU A 338 18.29 -24.15 10.98
CA GLU A 338 17.95 -25.05 9.87
C GLU A 338 16.62 -24.63 9.22
N LEU A 339 15.59 -24.39 10.04
CA LEU A 339 14.29 -23.90 9.58
C LEU A 339 14.39 -22.48 8.98
N VAL A 340 15.20 -21.60 9.57
CA VAL A 340 15.50 -20.27 9.00
C VAL A 340 16.06 -20.42 7.59
N GLY A 341 17.06 -21.30 7.40
CA GLY A 341 17.64 -21.59 6.10
C GLY A 341 16.63 -22.14 5.09
N ALA A 342 15.74 -23.05 5.54
CA ALA A 342 14.73 -23.67 4.67
C ALA A 342 13.67 -22.66 4.22
N VAL A 343 13.16 -21.83 5.13
CA VAL A 343 12.18 -20.78 4.80
C VAL A 343 12.79 -19.73 3.86
N ALA A 344 13.99 -19.25 4.17
CA ALA A 344 14.72 -18.30 3.33
C ALA A 344 14.95 -18.84 1.92
N ALA A 345 15.37 -20.12 1.79
CA ALA A 345 15.55 -20.77 0.49
C ALA A 345 14.22 -20.86 -0.29
N GLY A 346 13.11 -21.20 0.36
CA GLY A 346 11.78 -21.22 -0.25
C GLY A 346 11.37 -19.86 -0.81
N MET A 347 11.76 -18.78 -0.16
CA MET A 347 11.55 -17.39 -0.61
C MET A 347 12.60 -16.90 -1.62
N GLY A 348 13.50 -17.77 -2.09
CA GLY A 348 14.51 -17.40 -3.09
C GLY A 348 15.65 -16.55 -2.54
N VAL A 349 15.84 -16.50 -1.23
CA VAL A 349 17.00 -15.84 -0.62
C VAL A 349 18.28 -16.57 -1.06
N PRO A 350 19.35 -15.86 -1.47
CA PRO A 350 20.57 -16.48 -1.96
C PRO A 350 21.17 -17.50 -0.99
N PRO A 351 21.65 -18.65 -1.48
CA PRO A 351 22.32 -19.65 -0.65
C PRO A 351 23.52 -19.05 0.10
N GLY A 352 23.65 -19.37 1.40
CA GLY A 352 24.72 -18.84 2.24
C GLY A 352 24.40 -17.51 2.93
N LEU A 353 23.42 -16.74 2.46
CA LEU A 353 23.04 -15.48 3.06
C LEU A 353 22.55 -15.65 4.51
N PRO A 354 21.69 -16.63 4.89
CA PRO A 354 21.31 -16.86 6.28
C PRO A 354 22.53 -17.10 7.20
N ALA A 355 23.53 -17.84 6.73
CA ALA A 355 24.77 -18.07 7.49
C ALA A 355 25.60 -16.77 7.64
N ALA A 356 25.63 -15.92 6.63
CA ALA A 356 26.28 -14.61 6.71
C ALA A 356 25.57 -13.68 7.73
N TYR A 357 24.23 -13.66 7.73
CA TYR A 357 23.45 -12.94 8.76
C TYR A 357 23.75 -13.48 10.16
N ARG A 358 23.80 -14.80 10.34
CA ARG A 358 24.19 -15.41 11.61
C ARG A 358 25.58 -14.97 12.06
N ALA A 359 26.55 -14.87 11.13
CA ALA A 359 27.89 -14.37 11.43
C ALA A 359 27.91 -12.88 11.81
N HIS A 360 27.00 -12.06 11.25
CA HIS A 360 26.84 -10.66 11.62
C HIS A 360 26.13 -10.49 12.96
N HIS A 361 25.23 -11.41 13.30
CA HIS A 361 24.34 -11.33 14.48
C HIS A 361 24.39 -12.64 15.29
N PRO A 362 25.55 -12.98 15.90
CA PRO A 362 25.77 -14.29 16.53
C PRO A 362 24.82 -14.59 17.69
N ASP A 363 24.40 -13.54 18.42
CA ASP A 363 23.56 -13.66 19.62
C ASP A 363 22.05 -13.49 19.32
N MET A 364 21.67 -13.21 18.09
CA MET A 364 20.26 -13.00 17.71
C MET A 364 19.50 -14.33 17.74
N ALA A 365 18.31 -14.37 18.31
CA ALA A 365 17.45 -15.56 18.27
C ALA A 365 17.09 -15.92 16.83
N SER A 366 16.93 -17.21 16.50
CA SER A 366 16.70 -17.66 15.12
C SER A 366 15.41 -17.08 14.51
N GLY A 367 14.34 -16.89 15.31
CA GLY A 367 13.13 -16.22 14.83
C GLY A 367 13.34 -14.75 14.50
N GLU A 368 14.16 -14.04 15.27
CA GLU A 368 14.53 -12.65 14.98
C GLU A 368 15.45 -12.56 13.75
N LEU A 369 16.36 -13.52 13.60
CA LEU A 369 17.22 -13.64 12.42
C LEU A 369 16.39 -13.81 11.15
N LEU A 370 15.38 -14.69 11.17
CA LEU A 370 14.45 -14.84 10.07
C LEU A 370 13.71 -13.55 9.78
N ALA A 371 13.21 -12.86 10.82
CA ALA A 371 12.54 -11.58 10.65
C ALA A 371 13.44 -10.54 9.99
N ALA A 372 14.72 -10.46 10.39
CA ALA A 372 15.69 -9.53 9.79
C ALA A 372 15.95 -9.86 8.31
N ILE A 373 16.21 -11.13 7.98
CA ILE A 373 16.44 -11.58 6.60
C ILE A 373 15.23 -11.25 5.70
N ILE A 374 14.00 -11.52 6.16
CA ILE A 374 12.80 -11.26 5.35
C ILE A 374 12.50 -9.77 5.29
N THR A 375 12.75 -8.99 6.36
CA THR A 375 12.68 -7.53 6.33
C THR A 375 13.54 -6.98 5.21
N ASP A 376 14.77 -7.45 5.10
CA ASP A 376 15.68 -7.03 4.05
C ASP A 376 15.21 -7.49 2.67
N SER A 377 14.86 -8.76 2.53
CA SER A 377 14.45 -9.36 1.25
C SER A 377 13.23 -8.67 0.63
N LEU A 378 12.20 -8.37 1.42
CA LEU A 378 10.92 -7.88 0.91
C LEU A 378 10.75 -6.36 0.96
N PHE A 379 11.47 -5.67 1.86
CA PHE A 379 11.21 -4.26 2.12
C PHE A 379 12.45 -3.39 1.97
N ARG A 380 13.48 -3.56 2.79
CA ARG A 380 14.65 -2.66 2.85
C ARG A 380 15.45 -2.68 1.56
N ILE A 381 15.89 -3.86 1.09
CA ILE A 381 16.72 -3.99 -0.11
C ILE A 381 15.97 -3.55 -1.37
N PRO A 382 14.70 -3.96 -1.61
CA PRO A 382 13.92 -3.42 -2.72
C PRO A 382 13.75 -1.89 -2.66
N ALA A 383 13.55 -1.30 -1.47
CA ALA A 383 13.46 0.15 -1.32
C ALA A 383 14.77 0.85 -1.71
N HIS A 384 15.92 0.33 -1.25
CA HIS A 384 17.23 0.86 -1.65
C HIS A 384 17.51 0.72 -3.15
N ARG A 385 17.11 -0.40 -3.77
CA ARG A 385 17.26 -0.61 -5.22
C ARG A 385 16.39 0.35 -6.02
N ALA A 386 15.13 0.50 -5.63
CA ALA A 386 14.21 1.44 -6.28
C ALA A 386 14.69 2.89 -6.11
N ALA A 387 15.14 3.28 -4.92
CA ALA A 387 15.71 4.60 -4.66
C ALA A 387 16.95 4.87 -5.50
N ALA A 388 17.88 3.91 -5.57
CA ALA A 388 19.10 4.03 -6.36
C ALA A 388 18.78 4.11 -7.87
N GLY A 389 17.94 3.22 -8.38
CA GLY A 389 17.54 3.25 -9.79
C GLY A 389 16.83 4.54 -10.19
N HIS A 390 15.95 5.06 -9.33
CA HIS A 390 15.27 6.34 -9.56
C HIS A 390 16.26 7.53 -9.54
N ALA A 391 17.17 7.57 -8.57
CA ALA A 391 18.18 8.63 -8.46
C ALA A 391 19.17 8.57 -9.63
N ASP A 392 19.69 7.40 -10.00
CA ASP A 392 20.61 7.19 -11.13
C ASP A 392 19.98 7.57 -12.47
N SER A 393 18.66 7.42 -12.61
CA SER A 393 17.92 7.86 -13.80
C SER A 393 17.72 9.38 -13.86
N GLY A 394 18.12 10.13 -12.83
CA GLY A 394 18.00 11.57 -12.69
C GLY A 394 16.77 12.04 -11.90
N GLY A 395 16.03 11.14 -11.29
CA GLY A 395 14.87 11.48 -10.45
C GLY A 395 15.28 12.08 -9.10
N ARG A 396 14.40 12.90 -8.53
CA ARG A 396 14.58 13.47 -7.19
C ARG A 396 14.06 12.47 -6.16
N THR A 397 14.97 11.92 -5.35
CA THR A 397 14.67 10.81 -4.42
C THR A 397 15.02 11.20 -3.00
N TRP A 398 14.21 10.80 -2.05
CA TRP A 398 14.47 10.85 -0.62
C TRP A 398 14.17 9.49 0.01
N MET A 399 14.95 9.15 1.04
CA MET A 399 14.71 7.92 1.80
C MET A 399 14.48 8.22 3.27
N TYR A 400 13.67 7.34 3.90
CA TYR A 400 13.48 7.33 5.34
C TYR A 400 13.49 5.90 5.89
N GLU A 401 13.78 5.82 7.18
CA GLU A 401 13.61 4.65 8.03
C GLU A 401 12.79 5.04 9.26
N PHE A 402 11.80 4.25 9.62
CA PHE A 402 11.05 4.41 10.87
C PHE A 402 11.60 3.43 11.91
N ALA A 403 12.24 3.96 12.97
CA ALA A 403 13.01 3.17 13.94
C ALA A 403 12.39 3.12 15.35
N TRP A 404 11.36 3.94 15.62
CA TRP A 404 10.71 3.88 16.93
C TRP A 404 10.07 2.53 17.18
N ARG A 405 10.37 1.95 18.34
CA ARG A 405 9.94 0.60 18.72
C ARG A 405 8.68 0.65 19.58
N SER A 406 7.63 -0.01 19.11
CA SER A 406 6.43 -0.22 19.91
C SER A 406 6.71 -1.06 21.16
N PRO A 407 6.20 -0.68 22.33
CA PRO A 407 6.25 -1.52 23.52
C PRO A 407 5.24 -2.69 23.49
N ASN A 408 4.35 -2.73 22.48
CA ASN A 408 3.26 -3.69 22.41
C ASN A 408 3.75 -5.02 21.82
N HIS A 409 3.40 -6.14 22.47
CA HIS A 409 3.59 -7.51 21.97
C HIS A 409 4.97 -7.84 21.37
N ASP A 410 6.03 -7.19 21.83
CA ASP A 410 7.39 -7.33 21.28
C ASP A 410 7.47 -7.05 19.77
N LEU A 411 6.61 -6.15 19.28
CA LEU A 411 6.53 -5.81 17.86
C LEU A 411 7.77 -5.07 17.34
N GLY A 412 8.48 -4.33 18.19
CA GLY A 412 9.59 -3.50 17.75
C GLY A 412 9.12 -2.42 16.77
N ALA A 413 9.99 -2.00 15.88
CA ALA A 413 9.66 -1.10 14.78
C ALA A 413 9.08 -1.90 13.60
N CYS A 414 7.88 -2.50 13.81
CA CYS A 414 7.28 -3.45 12.89
C CYS A 414 6.56 -2.78 11.71
N HIS A 415 6.19 -3.59 10.73
CA HIS A 415 5.40 -3.20 9.55
C HIS A 415 4.13 -2.42 9.94
N ALA A 416 3.82 -1.37 9.18
CA ALA A 416 2.65 -0.50 9.35
C ALA A 416 2.61 0.34 10.64
N LEU A 417 3.64 0.24 11.50
CA LEU A 417 3.67 0.96 12.78
C LEU A 417 3.70 2.48 12.59
N GLU A 418 4.32 2.97 11.52
CA GLU A 418 4.46 4.39 11.22
C GLU A 418 3.15 5.06 10.78
N LEU A 419 2.10 4.30 10.43
CA LEU A 419 0.87 4.84 9.86
C LEU A 419 0.17 5.84 10.77
N GLY A 420 0.03 5.53 12.05
CA GLY A 420 -0.54 6.46 13.03
C GLY A 420 0.24 7.77 13.14
N PHE A 421 1.55 7.73 12.93
CA PHE A 421 2.44 8.89 12.95
C PHE A 421 2.34 9.71 11.65
N VAL A 422 2.27 9.06 10.50
CA VAL A 422 2.08 9.72 9.20
C VAL A 422 0.73 10.45 9.15
N PHE A 423 -0.33 9.79 9.61
CA PHE A 423 -1.67 10.38 9.62
C PHE A 423 -1.93 11.32 10.82
N ASP A 424 -0.97 11.47 11.76
CA ASP A 424 -1.16 12.20 13.02
C ASP A 424 -2.48 11.78 13.71
N ASN A 425 -2.68 10.46 13.80
CA ASN A 425 -3.92 9.84 14.27
C ASN A 425 -3.63 8.64 15.19
N LEU A 426 -2.83 8.90 16.23
CA LEU A 426 -2.33 7.87 17.16
C LEU A 426 -3.39 7.24 18.04
N THR A 427 -4.57 7.87 18.15
CA THR A 427 -5.68 7.43 19.02
C THR A 427 -6.77 6.67 18.26
N ALA A 428 -6.59 6.47 16.96
CA ALA A 428 -7.59 5.77 16.14
C ALA A 428 -7.77 4.30 16.52
N GLU A 429 -6.77 3.73 17.23
CA GLU A 429 -6.71 2.33 17.64
C GLU A 429 -6.34 2.26 19.12
N GLU A 430 -7.26 1.80 19.98
CA GLU A 430 -7.09 1.85 21.45
C GLU A 430 -5.88 1.04 21.96
N GLU A 431 -5.44 -0.01 21.31
CA GLU A 431 -4.28 -0.84 21.67
C GLU A 431 -3.55 -1.39 20.43
N GLY A 432 -3.71 -0.74 19.28
CA GLY A 432 -3.15 -1.18 18.01
C GLY A 432 -1.64 -1.36 18.01
N LEU A 433 -1.02 -1.18 16.86
CA LEU A 433 0.42 -1.38 16.71
C LEU A 433 1.27 -0.50 17.63
N THR A 434 0.83 0.73 17.89
CA THR A 434 1.61 1.71 18.67
C THR A 434 1.67 1.40 20.18
N GLY A 435 0.73 0.63 20.71
CA GLY A 435 0.60 0.43 22.15
C GLY A 435 0.29 1.73 22.92
N PRO A 436 0.39 1.72 24.26
CA PRO A 436 0.04 2.88 25.07
C PRO A 436 1.07 4.00 24.97
N ASN A 437 0.57 5.27 24.96
CA ASN A 437 1.37 6.48 25.01
C ASN A 437 2.42 6.62 23.89
N PRO A 438 2.07 6.44 22.60
CA PRO A 438 3.00 6.70 21.51
C PRO A 438 3.45 8.16 21.52
N PRO A 439 4.70 8.48 21.11
CA PRO A 439 5.25 9.83 21.20
C PRO A 439 4.63 10.79 20.18
N GLN A 440 3.67 11.63 20.60
CA GLN A 440 3.03 12.63 19.73
C GLN A 440 4.04 13.52 19.00
N ALA A 441 5.13 13.91 19.64
CA ALA A 441 6.16 14.74 19.01
C ALA A 441 6.81 14.07 17.78
N LEU A 442 6.88 12.73 17.72
CA LEU A 442 7.33 12.01 16.53
C LEU A 442 6.26 12.07 15.42
N ALA A 443 4.97 11.91 15.76
CA ALA A 443 3.88 12.08 14.81
C ALA A 443 3.88 13.50 14.22
N ASP A 444 4.03 14.53 15.04
CA ASP A 444 4.10 15.93 14.61
C ASP A 444 5.24 16.16 13.59
N ARG A 445 6.39 15.50 13.76
CA ARG A 445 7.54 15.66 12.85
C ARG A 445 7.30 14.88 11.55
N MET A 446 6.84 13.65 11.66
CA MET A 446 6.63 12.78 10.50
C MET A 446 5.48 13.28 9.61
N HIS A 447 4.31 13.60 10.20
CA HIS A 447 3.18 14.20 9.49
C HIS A 447 3.56 15.50 8.77
N ARG A 448 4.34 16.37 9.45
CA ARG A 448 4.86 17.61 8.85
C ARG A 448 5.77 17.33 7.65
N ALA A 449 6.62 16.30 7.70
CA ALA A 449 7.50 15.94 6.60
C ALA A 449 6.70 15.47 5.37
N TRP A 450 5.68 14.63 5.54
CA TRP A 450 4.78 14.21 4.45
C TRP A 450 3.99 15.38 3.86
N THR A 451 3.39 16.21 4.73
CA THR A 451 2.67 17.42 4.30
C THR A 451 3.59 18.36 3.55
N ARG A 452 4.81 18.62 4.05
CA ARG A 452 5.82 19.45 3.40
C ARG A 452 6.19 18.88 2.03
N PHE A 453 6.42 17.57 1.92
CA PHE A 453 6.73 16.91 0.65
C PHE A 453 5.58 17.11 -0.36
N ALA A 454 4.34 16.91 0.05
CA ALA A 454 3.18 17.14 -0.81
C ALA A 454 3.06 18.61 -1.28
N VAL A 455 3.44 19.57 -0.45
CA VAL A 455 3.38 21.01 -0.76
C VAL A 455 4.54 21.44 -1.67
N THR A 456 5.77 21.03 -1.35
CA THR A 456 7.00 21.60 -1.92
C THR A 456 7.82 20.63 -2.79
N GLY A 457 7.59 19.32 -2.68
CA GLY A 457 8.43 18.28 -3.26
C GLY A 457 9.76 18.08 -2.50
N ASP A 458 9.86 18.58 -1.25
CA ASP A 458 11.04 18.47 -0.40
C ASP A 458 10.58 18.14 1.03
N PRO A 459 10.87 16.95 1.58
CA PRO A 459 10.42 16.56 2.90
C PRO A 459 11.22 17.19 4.05
N GLY A 460 12.38 17.81 3.75
CA GLY A 460 13.14 18.58 4.74
C GLY A 460 14.49 18.04 5.14
N TRP A 461 15.03 17.09 4.39
CA TRP A 461 16.37 16.55 4.54
C TRP A 461 17.07 16.34 3.21
N ASP A 462 18.32 15.90 3.22
CA ASP A 462 19.11 15.71 2.02
C ASP A 462 18.54 14.61 1.13
N ARG A 463 18.65 14.82 -0.19
CA ARG A 463 18.27 13.82 -1.17
C ARG A 463 19.11 12.57 -1.03
N PHE A 464 18.47 11.44 -1.29
CA PHE A 464 19.18 10.18 -1.46
C PHE A 464 20.07 10.23 -2.71
N ASP A 465 21.32 9.87 -2.52
CA ASP A 465 22.30 9.67 -3.57
C ASP A 465 22.91 8.27 -3.40
N PRO A 466 23.04 7.44 -4.45
CA PRO A 466 23.54 6.08 -4.34
C PRO A 466 24.94 5.95 -3.72
N SER A 467 25.75 7.02 -3.77
CA SER A 467 27.10 7.02 -3.19
C SER A 467 27.12 7.37 -1.69
N SER A 468 26.23 8.24 -1.23
CA SER A 468 26.15 8.67 0.17
C SER A 468 25.05 7.97 0.96
N ARG A 469 23.99 7.52 0.27
CA ARG A 469 22.82 6.80 0.85
C ARG A 469 22.24 7.49 2.07
N ALA A 470 21.96 8.81 1.97
CA ALA A 470 21.35 9.57 3.04
C ALA A 470 19.92 9.08 3.31
N VAL A 471 19.64 8.68 4.55
CA VAL A 471 18.34 8.19 5.02
C VAL A 471 17.95 8.97 6.27
N MET A 472 16.75 9.55 6.29
CA MET A 472 16.17 10.17 7.48
C MET A 472 15.65 9.06 8.41
N VAL A 473 16.23 8.92 9.58
CA VAL A 473 15.78 7.99 10.60
C VAL A 473 14.82 8.71 11.55
N PHE A 474 13.55 8.28 11.54
CA PHE A 474 12.53 8.78 12.44
C PHE A 474 12.47 7.95 13.72
N ASP A 475 12.81 8.59 14.85
CA ASP A 475 12.81 7.93 16.17
C ASP A 475 12.48 8.97 17.29
N ALA A 476 12.35 8.50 18.51
CA ALA A 476 12.21 9.30 19.72
C ALA A 476 13.50 9.19 20.58
N PRO A 477 14.04 10.31 21.07
CA PRO A 477 13.39 11.61 21.14
C PRO A 477 13.61 12.52 19.92
N GLY A 478 14.35 12.14 18.90
CA GLY A 478 14.66 13.00 17.75
C GLY A 478 15.07 12.22 16.52
N ASP A 479 14.96 12.87 15.37
CA ASP A 479 15.29 12.32 14.06
C ASP A 479 16.72 12.69 13.68
N GLU A 480 17.36 11.86 12.84
CA GLU A 480 18.69 12.13 12.31
C GLU A 480 18.84 11.62 10.87
N VAL A 481 19.71 12.25 10.08
CA VAL A 481 20.13 11.72 8.79
C VAL A 481 21.33 10.80 8.99
N VAL A 482 21.14 9.53 8.64
CA VAL A 482 22.19 8.51 8.71
C VAL A 482 22.58 8.10 7.29
N HIS A 483 23.87 7.93 7.05
CA HIS A 483 24.38 7.46 5.76
C HIS A 483 24.50 5.94 5.76
N ASP A 484 23.82 5.29 4.82
CA ASP A 484 23.79 3.82 4.64
C ASP A 484 23.48 3.04 5.93
N PRO A 485 22.35 3.36 6.62
CA PRO A 485 21.97 2.57 7.78
C PRO A 485 21.86 1.09 7.38
N HIS A 486 22.33 0.18 8.24
CA HIS A 486 22.40 -1.27 7.96
C HIS A 486 23.30 -1.65 6.76
N GLY A 487 24.23 -0.80 6.35
CA GLY A 487 25.11 -1.02 5.19
C GLY A 487 25.81 -2.37 5.20
N ARG A 488 26.25 -2.84 6.39
CA ARG A 488 26.89 -4.14 6.56
C ARG A 488 26.02 -5.33 6.13
N ASP A 489 24.72 -5.29 6.45
CA ASP A 489 23.79 -6.36 6.06
C ASP A 489 23.32 -6.16 4.62
N ARG A 490 23.11 -4.91 4.19
CA ARG A 490 22.76 -4.57 2.82
C ARG A 490 23.79 -5.11 1.82
N GLU A 491 25.08 -4.97 2.10
CA GLU A 491 26.17 -5.46 1.24
C GLU A 491 26.15 -6.97 0.99
N LEU A 492 25.44 -7.74 1.82
CA LEU A 492 25.24 -9.18 1.59
C LEU A 492 24.30 -9.47 0.40
N TRP A 493 23.56 -8.46 -0.06
CA TRP A 493 22.56 -8.58 -1.14
C TRP A 493 23.07 -8.01 -2.48
N ASP A 494 24.26 -7.40 -2.48
CA ASP A 494 24.96 -6.90 -3.65
C ASP A 494 25.80 -8.04 -4.28
#